data_07c1df875a8f4b54a5cdb4fcae7aaef3
#
_entry.id   07c1df875a8f4b54a5cdb4fcae7aaef3
#
_cell.length_a   1.000
_cell.length_b   1.000
_cell.length_c   1.000
_cell.angle_alpha   90.00
_cell.angle_beta   90.00
_cell.angle_gamma   90.00
#
_symmetry.space_group_name_H-M   'P 1'
#
loop_
_entity.id
_entity.type
_entity.pdbx_description
1 polymer ?
#
loop_
_entity_poly.entity_id
_entity_poly.type
_entity_poly.pdbx_seq_one_letter_code
_entity_poly.pdbx_strand_id
1 'polypeptide(L)'
;VFDHGFILNFMKLQETLYQTIRTEFGLKSQFTISAFKTVTARYKTVQEQLFQNPYRYENEKGETHFISRTLEWLQKPIVFRRPQADLVRGRDYSFVTADDGKKQLSLNTLKKRIKVTFDLPNKFKEYFDGTWSFGSGKIVSMNGNWYFHIPMTKNVSEEFSMDHVKHVVGIDRGIRFLVTSYDEKGKVTFVSGKEIQKKREHFQQVRSELQSKG
;
A
#
# COMPACT_ATOMS: atom_id res chain seq x y z
N VAL A 1 5.47 17.79 7.61
CA VAL A 1 6.54 16.86 8.03
C VAL A 1 7.90 17.40 7.66
N PHE A 2 8.13 17.74 6.39
CA PHE A 2 9.40 18.28 5.90
C PHE A 2 9.79 19.57 6.67
N ASP A 3 8.90 20.55 6.71
CA ASP A 3 9.14 21.85 7.35
C ASP A 3 9.00 21.84 8.88
N HIS A 4 8.70 20.69 9.47
CA HIS A 4 8.48 20.50 10.91
C HIS A 4 9.42 19.44 11.50
N GLY A 5 10.69 19.43 11.08
CA GLY A 5 11.72 18.55 11.66
C GLY A 5 11.42 17.05 11.48
N PHE A 6 10.79 16.68 10.39
CA PHE A 6 10.46 15.28 10.05
C PHE A 6 9.68 14.53 11.12
N ILE A 7 8.68 15.16 11.72
CA ILE A 7 7.79 14.49 12.69
C ILE A 7 7.06 13.36 12.00
N LEU A 8 7.41 12.11 12.32
CA LEU A 8 6.79 10.88 11.80
C LEU A 8 5.76 10.27 12.75
N ASN A 9 5.63 10.79 13.95
CA ASN A 9 4.57 10.41 14.87
C ASN A 9 3.27 11.10 14.42
N PHE A 10 2.31 10.29 13.95
CA PHE A 10 1.02 10.77 13.47
C PHE A 10 0.26 11.60 14.52
N MET A 11 0.24 11.16 15.78
CA MET A 11 -0.49 11.85 16.85
C MET A 11 0.11 13.23 17.12
N LYS A 12 1.43 13.31 17.25
CA LYS A 12 2.14 14.56 17.48
C LYS A 12 1.95 15.55 16.31
N LEU A 13 1.98 15.06 15.07
CA LEU A 13 1.74 15.89 13.89
C LEU A 13 0.29 16.38 13.85
N GLN A 14 -0.67 15.52 14.24
CA GLN A 14 -2.07 15.89 14.34
C GLN A 14 -2.31 16.96 15.42
N GLU A 15 -1.77 16.80 16.61
CA GLU A 15 -1.87 17.80 17.69
C GLU A 15 -1.40 19.19 17.25
N THR A 16 -0.29 19.23 16.51
CA THR A 16 0.32 20.50 16.08
C THR A 16 -0.41 21.17 14.92
N LEU A 17 -0.86 20.39 13.92
CA LEU A 17 -1.27 20.94 12.62
C LEU A 17 -2.75 20.70 12.27
N TYR A 18 -3.49 19.96 13.09
CA TYR A 18 -4.86 19.55 12.72
C TYR A 18 -5.78 20.72 12.41
N GLN A 19 -5.84 21.72 13.29
CA GLN A 19 -6.73 22.89 13.11
C GLN A 19 -6.30 23.73 11.92
N THR A 20 -5.02 23.98 11.78
CA THR A 20 -4.44 24.77 10.68
C THR A 20 -4.79 24.12 9.33
N ILE A 21 -4.44 22.87 9.14
CA ILE A 21 -4.71 22.14 7.87
C ILE A 21 -6.21 22.02 7.58
N ARG A 22 -7.00 21.75 8.61
CA ARG A 22 -8.47 21.65 8.47
C ARG A 22 -9.09 22.96 8.01
N THR A 23 -8.68 24.08 8.58
CA THR A 23 -9.21 25.40 8.27
C THR A 23 -8.70 25.90 6.92
N GLU A 24 -7.41 25.83 6.69
CA GLU A 24 -6.77 26.32 5.47
C GLU A 24 -7.30 25.63 4.20
N PHE A 25 -7.48 24.31 4.26
CA PHE A 25 -7.95 23.51 3.11
C PHE A 25 -9.44 23.17 3.15
N GLY A 26 -10.20 23.65 4.12
CA GLY A 26 -11.63 23.37 4.26
C GLY A 26 -11.95 21.87 4.40
N LEU A 27 -11.05 21.10 5.02
CA LEU A 27 -11.18 19.64 5.09
C LEU A 27 -12.12 19.21 6.22
N LYS A 28 -12.94 18.19 5.96
CA LYS A 28 -13.63 17.47 7.02
C LYS A 28 -12.63 16.62 7.81
N SER A 29 -12.96 16.38 9.07
CA SER A 29 -12.11 15.65 10.03
C SER A 29 -11.44 14.40 9.47
N GLN A 30 -12.18 13.52 8.81
CA GLN A 30 -11.63 12.28 8.26
C GLN A 30 -10.60 12.53 7.15
N PHE A 31 -10.84 13.49 6.26
CA PHE A 31 -9.90 13.82 5.19
C PHE A 31 -8.61 14.41 5.73
N THR A 32 -8.70 15.24 6.79
CA THR A 32 -7.53 15.76 7.50
C THR A 32 -6.71 14.63 8.12
N ILE A 33 -7.36 13.70 8.81
CA ILE A 33 -6.71 12.51 9.41
C ILE A 33 -6.09 11.62 8.33
N SER A 34 -6.80 11.39 7.23
CA SER A 34 -6.29 10.59 6.11
C SER A 34 -5.04 11.23 5.48
N ALA A 35 -5.01 12.56 5.33
CA ALA A 35 -3.85 13.27 4.82
C ALA A 35 -2.63 13.06 5.73
N PHE A 36 -2.76 13.25 7.04
CA PHE A 36 -1.66 13.01 7.99
C PHE A 36 -1.14 11.57 7.93
N LYS A 37 -2.05 10.58 7.93
CA LYS A 37 -1.67 9.16 7.82
C LYS A 37 -0.92 8.86 6.53
N THR A 38 -1.41 9.37 5.41
CA THR A 38 -0.79 9.17 4.09
C THR A 38 0.61 9.76 4.04
N VAL A 39 0.76 11.01 4.52
CA VAL A 39 2.03 11.71 4.52
C VAL A 39 3.05 11.01 5.43
N THR A 40 2.68 10.75 6.68
CA THR A 40 3.60 10.10 7.63
C THR A 40 4.01 8.71 7.17
N ALA A 41 3.09 7.91 6.62
CA ALA A 41 3.42 6.59 6.07
C ALA A 41 4.42 6.68 4.90
N ARG A 42 4.25 7.66 4.01
CA ARG A 42 5.18 7.85 2.89
C ARG A 42 6.57 8.27 3.34
N TYR A 43 6.66 9.22 4.30
CA TYR A 43 7.95 9.62 4.83
C TYR A 43 8.66 8.48 5.58
N LYS A 44 7.93 7.63 6.32
CA LYS A 44 8.49 6.41 6.93
C LYS A 44 9.07 5.46 5.87
N THR A 45 8.33 5.23 4.78
CA THR A 45 8.83 4.40 3.67
C THR A 45 10.12 4.97 3.06
N VAL A 46 10.18 6.29 2.87
CA VAL A 46 11.39 6.94 2.34
C VAL A 46 12.55 6.87 3.34
N GLN A 47 12.28 7.01 4.63
CA GLN A 47 13.29 6.83 5.69
C GLN A 47 13.93 5.45 5.62
N GLU A 48 13.12 4.40 5.53
CA GLU A 48 13.62 3.02 5.37
C GLU A 48 14.42 2.83 4.08
N GLN A 49 13.95 3.39 2.96
CA GLN A 49 14.67 3.34 1.69
C GLN A 49 16.02 4.04 1.75
N LEU A 50 16.11 5.17 2.41
CA LEU A 50 17.36 5.91 2.61
C LEU A 50 18.32 5.13 3.50
N PHE A 51 17.84 4.56 4.59
CA PHE A 51 18.62 3.75 5.52
C PHE A 51 19.19 2.49 4.84
N GLN A 52 18.39 1.80 4.04
CA GLN A 52 18.81 0.60 3.31
C GLN A 52 19.78 0.89 2.16
N ASN A 53 19.94 2.14 1.73
CA ASN A 53 20.82 2.56 0.66
C ASN A 53 21.77 3.65 1.15
N PRO A 54 22.79 3.30 1.95
CA PRO A 54 23.76 4.26 2.47
C PRO A 54 24.55 4.92 1.32
N TYR A 55 25.04 6.11 1.56
CA TYR A 55 25.92 6.80 0.65
C TYR A 55 27.31 6.15 0.71
N ARG A 56 27.78 5.66 -0.44
CA ARG A 56 29.12 5.08 -0.58
C ARG A 56 30.07 6.14 -1.09
N TYR A 57 31.23 6.27 -0.46
CA TYR A 57 32.33 7.09 -0.95
C TYR A 57 33.68 6.42 -0.69
N GLU A 58 34.71 6.86 -1.41
CA GLU A 58 36.09 6.43 -1.20
C GLU A 58 36.87 7.58 -0.57
N ASN A 59 37.65 7.26 0.46
CA ASN A 59 38.53 8.24 1.07
C ASN A 59 39.80 8.44 0.23
N GLU A 60 40.68 9.38 0.62
CA GLU A 60 41.93 9.67 -0.08
C GLU A 60 42.89 8.47 -0.14
N LYS A 61 42.71 7.47 0.69
CA LYS A 61 43.49 6.22 0.71
C LYS A 61 42.89 5.11 -0.16
N GLY A 62 41.76 5.38 -0.87
CA GLY A 62 41.06 4.39 -1.69
C GLY A 62 40.19 3.42 -0.88
N GLU A 63 39.95 3.68 0.41
CA GLU A 63 39.10 2.82 1.24
C GLU A 63 37.65 3.20 1.05
N THR A 64 36.78 2.21 0.88
CA THR A 64 35.31 2.42 0.76
C THR A 64 34.67 2.63 2.13
N HIS A 65 33.95 3.71 2.25
CA HIS A 65 33.15 4.06 3.44
C HIS A 65 31.68 4.21 3.10
N PHE A 66 30.81 4.06 4.12
CA PHE A 66 29.38 4.18 4.01
C PHE A 66 28.84 5.16 5.05
N ILE A 67 27.99 6.10 4.60
CA ILE A 67 27.27 7.02 5.48
C ILE A 67 25.79 6.69 5.40
N SER A 68 25.17 6.40 6.56
CA SER A 68 23.71 6.20 6.64
C SER A 68 22.99 7.47 6.24
N ARG A 69 22.01 7.34 5.33
CA ARG A 69 21.20 8.47 4.91
C ARG A 69 19.93 8.56 5.75
N THR A 70 19.62 9.75 6.19
CA THR A 70 18.41 10.10 6.96
C THR A 70 17.47 10.95 6.12
N LEU A 71 16.29 11.28 6.63
CA LEU A 71 15.36 12.21 5.95
C LEU A 71 15.94 13.61 5.75
N GLU A 72 16.93 14.02 6.53
CA GLU A 72 17.64 15.30 6.40
C GLU A 72 18.39 15.44 5.07
N TRP A 73 18.66 14.32 4.38
CA TRP A 73 19.22 14.33 3.02
C TRP A 73 18.23 14.76 1.94
N LEU A 74 16.92 14.86 2.28
CA LEU A 74 15.92 15.37 1.35
C LEU A 74 16.09 16.88 1.16
N GLN A 75 16.33 17.32 -0.06
CA GLN A 75 16.45 18.74 -0.40
C GLN A 75 15.08 19.40 -0.63
N LYS A 76 14.02 18.63 -0.79
CA LYS A 76 12.66 19.11 -1.06
C LYS A 76 11.60 18.16 -0.53
N PRO A 77 10.39 18.67 -0.24
CA PRO A 77 9.30 17.82 0.26
C PRO A 77 8.88 16.77 -0.76
N ILE A 78 8.32 15.65 -0.22
CA ILE A 78 7.78 14.58 -1.05
C ILE A 78 6.48 15.05 -1.71
N VAL A 79 6.40 14.92 -3.04
CA VAL A 79 5.23 15.31 -3.83
C VAL A 79 4.27 14.13 -3.99
N PHE A 80 2.99 14.35 -3.71
CA PHE A 80 1.91 13.39 -3.89
C PHE A 80 1.13 13.72 -5.17
N ARG A 81 1.34 12.91 -6.21
CA ARG A 81 0.74 13.16 -7.54
C ARG A 81 -0.65 12.57 -7.70
N ARG A 82 -1.06 11.64 -6.83
CA ARG A 82 -2.36 10.94 -6.93
C ARG A 82 -3.26 11.36 -5.78
N PRO A 83 -4.38 12.05 -6.06
CA PRO A 83 -5.38 12.33 -5.05
C PRO A 83 -5.91 11.01 -4.45
N GLN A 84 -5.95 10.94 -3.12
CA GLN A 84 -6.46 9.79 -2.39
C GLN A 84 -6.99 10.18 -1.02
N ALA A 85 -7.95 9.41 -0.51
CA ALA A 85 -8.45 9.55 0.85
C ALA A 85 -8.96 8.23 1.40
N ASP A 86 -8.77 8.00 2.70
CA ASP A 86 -9.34 6.85 3.41
C ASP A 86 -10.72 7.21 3.97
N LEU A 87 -11.69 6.32 3.80
CA LEU A 87 -13.07 6.45 4.25
C LEU A 87 -13.43 5.29 5.17
N VAL A 88 -13.96 5.61 6.35
CA VAL A 88 -14.34 4.61 7.36
C VAL A 88 -15.73 4.06 7.06
N ARG A 89 -15.87 2.74 7.08
CA ARG A 89 -17.15 2.04 6.92
C ARG A 89 -18.17 2.50 7.96
N GLY A 90 -19.41 2.67 7.51
CA GLY A 90 -20.54 3.10 8.35
C GLY A 90 -20.56 4.60 8.63
N ARG A 91 -19.41 5.24 8.74
CA ARG A 91 -19.30 6.68 9.00
C ARG A 91 -19.14 7.49 7.71
N ASP A 92 -18.15 7.18 6.90
CA ASP A 92 -17.80 7.94 5.71
C ASP A 92 -18.30 7.29 4.43
N TYR A 93 -18.48 5.98 4.41
CA TYR A 93 -19.12 5.29 3.33
C TYR A 93 -20.02 4.14 3.81
N SER A 94 -21.01 3.82 3.01
CA SER A 94 -21.88 2.65 3.20
C SER A 94 -22.45 2.19 1.87
N PHE A 95 -22.82 0.92 1.80
CA PHE A 95 -23.63 0.43 0.70
C PHE A 95 -25.11 0.56 1.05
N VAL A 96 -25.90 1.03 0.10
CA VAL A 96 -27.35 1.16 0.19
C VAL A 96 -27.98 0.55 -1.05
N THR A 97 -29.24 0.15 -0.95
CA THR A 97 -30.00 -0.29 -2.10
C THR A 97 -30.99 0.82 -2.43
N ALA A 98 -31.04 1.23 -3.70
CA ALA A 98 -31.99 2.20 -4.18
C ALA A 98 -33.38 1.56 -4.33
N ASP A 99 -34.41 2.39 -4.53
CA ASP A 99 -35.79 1.92 -4.68
C ASP A 99 -36.01 1.02 -5.91
N ASP A 100 -35.16 1.20 -6.93
CA ASP A 100 -35.09 0.35 -8.13
C ASP A 100 -34.30 -0.96 -7.94
N GLY A 101 -33.87 -1.27 -6.70
CA GLY A 101 -33.09 -2.45 -6.36
C GLY A 101 -31.61 -2.38 -6.68
N LYS A 102 -31.12 -1.33 -7.32
CA LYS A 102 -29.69 -1.19 -7.65
C LYS A 102 -28.84 -0.88 -6.43
N LYS A 103 -27.64 -1.43 -6.40
CA LYS A 103 -26.67 -1.13 -5.36
C LYS A 103 -26.07 0.26 -5.57
N GLN A 104 -26.02 1.02 -4.50
CA GLN A 104 -25.39 2.35 -4.47
C GLN A 104 -24.34 2.41 -3.39
N LEU A 105 -23.25 3.12 -3.69
CA LEU A 105 -22.22 3.48 -2.75
C LEU A 105 -22.49 4.90 -2.25
N SER A 106 -22.81 5.03 -0.97
CA SER A 106 -23.00 6.32 -0.30
C SER A 106 -21.66 6.78 0.25
N LEU A 107 -21.16 7.92 -0.23
CA LEU A 107 -19.84 8.46 0.10
C LEU A 107 -19.95 9.84 0.75
N ASN A 108 -19.22 10.06 1.82
CA ASN A 108 -18.98 11.38 2.37
C ASN A 108 -17.98 12.13 1.49
N THR A 109 -18.28 13.36 1.12
CA THR A 109 -17.38 14.23 0.35
C THR A 109 -17.03 15.49 1.14
N LEU A 110 -16.23 16.39 0.58
CA LEU A 110 -15.90 17.66 1.23
C LEU A 110 -17.16 18.52 1.47
N LYS A 111 -18.14 18.50 0.55
CA LYS A 111 -19.37 19.28 0.69
C LYS A 111 -20.48 18.48 1.36
N LYS A 112 -21.03 17.49 0.67
CA LYS A 112 -22.17 16.67 1.13
C LYS A 112 -21.91 15.20 0.84
N ARG A 113 -22.74 14.34 1.43
CA ARG A 113 -22.78 12.92 1.10
C ARG A 113 -23.42 12.75 -0.28
N ILE A 114 -22.81 11.92 -1.11
CA ILE A 114 -23.32 11.56 -2.43
C ILE A 114 -23.62 10.06 -2.49
N LYS A 115 -24.51 9.68 -3.38
CA LYS A 115 -24.81 8.28 -3.71
C LYS A 115 -24.38 8.03 -5.16
N VAL A 116 -23.61 7.01 -5.39
CA VAL A 116 -23.10 6.60 -6.70
C VAL A 116 -23.61 5.19 -6.99
N THR A 117 -24.39 5.06 -8.04
CA THR A 117 -24.81 3.75 -8.54
C THR A 117 -23.63 3.08 -9.23
N PHE A 118 -23.46 1.80 -9.00
CA PHE A 118 -22.41 1.00 -9.64
C PHE A 118 -22.99 -0.35 -10.07
N ASP A 119 -22.44 -0.86 -11.16
CA ASP A 119 -22.74 -2.21 -11.60
C ASP A 119 -21.87 -3.21 -10.82
N LEU A 120 -22.52 -4.22 -10.28
CA LEU A 120 -21.85 -5.28 -9.55
C LEU A 120 -21.67 -6.49 -10.49
N PRO A 121 -20.45 -6.71 -11.05
CA PRO A 121 -20.18 -7.88 -11.88
C PRO A 121 -20.48 -9.19 -11.12
N ASN A 122 -20.91 -10.22 -11.83
CA ASN A 122 -21.33 -11.49 -11.23
C ASN A 122 -20.25 -12.09 -10.32
N LYS A 123 -18.97 -11.98 -10.70
CA LYS A 123 -17.82 -12.44 -9.92
C LYS A 123 -17.64 -11.79 -8.55
N PHE A 124 -18.33 -10.67 -8.29
CA PHE A 124 -18.24 -9.95 -7.01
C PHE A 124 -19.53 -10.03 -6.19
N LYS A 125 -20.57 -10.71 -6.69
CA LYS A 125 -21.86 -10.84 -5.97
C LYS A 125 -21.71 -11.57 -4.65
N GLU A 126 -20.82 -12.55 -4.58
CA GLU A 126 -20.52 -13.31 -3.36
C GLU A 126 -20.06 -12.42 -2.18
N TYR A 127 -19.37 -11.31 -2.47
CA TYR A 127 -18.90 -10.39 -1.41
C TYR A 127 -20.05 -9.61 -0.76
N PHE A 128 -21.25 -9.66 -1.31
CA PHE A 128 -22.45 -9.00 -0.81
C PHE A 128 -23.51 -9.97 -0.27
N ASP A 129 -23.15 -11.23 -0.03
CA ASP A 129 -24.01 -12.26 0.54
C ASP A 129 -24.20 -12.14 2.06
N GLY A 130 -23.50 -11.25 2.71
CA GLY A 130 -23.54 -11.01 4.15
C GLY A 130 -22.49 -11.78 4.95
N THR A 131 -21.71 -12.67 4.33
CA THR A 131 -20.63 -13.42 5.01
C THR A 131 -19.31 -12.65 5.07
N TRP A 132 -19.17 -11.61 4.26
CA TRP A 132 -17.98 -10.78 4.17
C TRP A 132 -18.10 -9.47 4.96
N SER A 133 -17.07 -9.14 5.69
CA SER A 133 -16.93 -7.84 6.36
C SER A 133 -16.12 -6.88 5.51
N PHE A 134 -16.62 -5.65 5.33
CA PHE A 134 -15.94 -4.59 4.59
C PHE A 134 -15.20 -3.68 5.55
N GLY A 135 -13.91 -3.47 5.32
CA GLY A 135 -13.07 -2.56 6.10
C GLY A 135 -13.13 -1.11 5.63
N SER A 136 -12.20 -0.29 6.10
CA SER A 136 -12.05 1.09 5.61
C SER A 136 -11.64 1.10 4.15
N GLY A 137 -12.38 1.82 3.31
CA GLY A 137 -12.10 1.95 1.89
C GLY A 137 -11.15 3.10 1.59
N LYS A 138 -10.49 3.02 0.44
CA LYS A 138 -9.62 4.09 -0.08
C LYS A 138 -10.12 4.53 -1.44
N ILE A 139 -10.44 5.83 -1.58
CA ILE A 139 -10.70 6.45 -2.87
C ILE A 139 -9.38 6.93 -3.47
N VAL A 140 -9.14 6.64 -4.74
CA VAL A 140 -7.90 6.98 -5.46
C VAL A 140 -8.24 7.43 -6.87
N SER A 141 -7.59 8.50 -7.34
CA SER A 141 -7.63 8.89 -8.75
C SER A 141 -6.43 8.32 -9.49
N MET A 142 -6.68 7.61 -10.60
CA MET A 142 -5.67 7.07 -11.49
C MET A 142 -6.10 7.23 -12.94
N ASN A 143 -5.25 7.85 -13.76
CA ASN A 143 -5.48 8.02 -15.20
C ASN A 143 -6.86 8.65 -15.54
N GLY A 144 -7.26 9.67 -14.77
CA GLY A 144 -8.54 10.36 -14.96
C GLY A 144 -9.77 9.65 -14.39
N ASN A 145 -9.62 8.42 -13.92
CA ASN A 145 -10.72 7.65 -13.32
C ASN A 145 -10.61 7.61 -11.80
N TRP A 146 -11.76 7.44 -11.14
CA TRP A 146 -11.83 7.25 -9.70
C TRP A 146 -12.09 5.78 -9.37
N TYR A 147 -11.31 5.26 -8.44
CA TYR A 147 -11.44 3.90 -7.93
C TYR A 147 -11.71 3.93 -6.43
N PHE A 148 -12.55 3.03 -5.97
CA PHE A 148 -12.78 2.82 -4.55
C PHE A 148 -12.34 1.42 -4.17
N HIS A 149 -11.21 1.33 -3.50
CA HIS A 149 -10.63 0.07 -3.04
C HIS A 149 -11.15 -0.23 -1.64
N ILE A 150 -11.72 -1.41 -1.45
CA ILE A 150 -12.30 -1.85 -0.19
C ILE A 150 -11.65 -3.17 0.19
N PRO A 151 -10.97 -3.27 1.35
CA PRO A 151 -10.53 -4.55 1.88
C PRO A 151 -11.75 -5.31 2.40
N MET A 152 -11.78 -6.61 2.12
CA MET A 152 -12.83 -7.50 2.56
C MET A 152 -12.24 -8.67 3.32
N THR A 153 -12.90 -9.07 4.41
CA THR A 153 -12.48 -10.17 5.26
C THR A 153 -13.65 -11.12 5.47
N LYS A 154 -13.41 -12.40 5.39
CA LYS A 154 -14.35 -13.46 5.74
C LYS A 154 -13.73 -14.31 6.84
N ASN A 155 -14.49 -14.57 7.88
CA ASN A 155 -14.09 -15.56 8.87
C ASN A 155 -14.36 -16.93 8.28
N VAL A 156 -13.32 -17.68 8.02
CA VAL A 156 -13.41 -19.08 7.62
C VAL A 156 -13.18 -19.90 8.87
N SER A 157 -14.26 -20.33 9.51
CA SER A 157 -14.22 -21.31 10.59
C SER A 157 -14.20 -22.71 9.96
N GLU A 158 -13.18 -23.03 9.20
CA GLU A 158 -12.88 -24.42 8.96
C GLU A 158 -12.16 -24.93 10.21
N GLU A 159 -12.79 -25.83 10.93
CA GLU A 159 -12.07 -26.68 11.86
C GLU A 159 -11.05 -27.44 11.02
N PHE A 160 -9.82 -26.93 11.01
CA PHE A 160 -8.70 -27.62 10.39
C PHE A 160 -8.42 -28.85 11.24
N SER A 161 -9.01 -29.99 10.84
CA SER A 161 -8.66 -31.27 11.43
C SER A 161 -7.45 -31.82 10.71
N MET A 162 -6.40 -32.14 11.47
CA MET A 162 -5.23 -32.86 10.95
C MET A 162 -5.58 -34.16 10.30
N ASP A 163 -6.72 -34.81 10.68
CA ASP A 163 -7.20 -36.05 10.14
C ASP A 163 -7.59 -35.96 8.64
N HIS A 164 -7.85 -34.75 8.15
CA HIS A 164 -8.16 -34.49 6.75
C HIS A 164 -6.94 -34.14 5.91
N VAL A 165 -5.76 -33.95 6.53
CA VAL A 165 -4.53 -33.64 5.82
C VAL A 165 -3.99 -34.88 5.13
N LYS A 166 -4.06 -34.91 3.80
CA LYS A 166 -3.52 -36.01 2.99
C LYS A 166 -2.03 -35.86 2.71
N HIS A 167 -1.59 -34.64 2.55
CA HIS A 167 -0.19 -34.30 2.21
C HIS A 167 0.24 -32.98 2.84
N VAL A 168 1.48 -32.94 3.30
CA VAL A 168 2.12 -31.72 3.81
C VAL A 168 3.32 -31.41 2.92
N VAL A 169 3.36 -30.19 2.40
CA VAL A 169 4.47 -29.67 1.60
C VAL A 169 4.95 -28.35 2.18
N GLY A 170 6.18 -28.30 2.63
CA GLY A 170 6.86 -27.06 2.98
C GLY A 170 7.35 -26.35 1.72
N ILE A 171 7.08 -25.05 1.60
CA ILE A 171 7.49 -24.23 0.45
C ILE A 171 8.27 -23.01 0.94
N ASP A 172 9.48 -22.83 0.42
CA ASP A 172 10.27 -21.61 0.58
C ASP A 172 10.44 -20.90 -0.76
N ARG A 173 10.43 -19.56 -0.74
CA ARG A 173 10.60 -18.72 -1.93
C ARG A 173 11.86 -17.91 -1.82
N GLY A 174 12.71 -17.99 -2.85
CA GLY A 174 13.97 -17.28 -2.90
C GLY A 174 14.25 -16.63 -4.25
N ILE A 175 15.38 -15.95 -4.35
CA ILE A 175 15.81 -15.28 -5.58
C ILE A 175 16.53 -16.26 -6.51
N ARG A 176 17.40 -17.11 -5.96
CA ARG A 176 18.18 -18.11 -6.72
C ARG A 176 17.30 -19.26 -7.19
N PHE A 177 16.49 -19.78 -6.29
CA PHE A 177 15.40 -20.69 -6.59
C PHE A 177 14.09 -19.94 -6.30
N LEU A 178 13.20 -19.88 -7.28
CA LEU A 178 11.89 -19.23 -7.12
C LEU A 178 11.06 -19.95 -6.07
N VAL A 179 11.16 -21.27 -6.07
CA VAL A 179 10.51 -22.16 -5.13
C VAL A 179 11.46 -23.30 -4.80
N THR A 180 11.58 -23.58 -3.52
CA THR A 180 12.10 -24.84 -3.00
C THR A 180 10.98 -25.50 -2.23
N SER A 181 10.61 -26.72 -2.56
CA SER A 181 9.59 -27.45 -1.82
C SER A 181 10.17 -28.75 -1.24
N TYR A 182 9.65 -29.12 -0.08
CA TYR A 182 9.97 -30.34 0.64
C TYR A 182 8.64 -30.98 1.08
N ASP A 183 8.43 -32.24 0.72
CA ASP A 183 7.23 -32.99 1.12
C ASP A 183 7.52 -33.97 2.27
N GLU A 184 6.48 -34.52 2.88
CA GLU A 184 6.57 -35.47 3.99
C GLU A 184 7.25 -36.79 3.63
N LYS A 185 7.43 -37.07 2.32
CA LYS A 185 8.15 -38.24 1.82
C LYS A 185 9.65 -37.97 1.60
N GLY A 186 10.11 -36.78 1.96
CA GLY A 186 11.51 -36.38 1.81
C GLY A 186 11.89 -35.91 0.41
N LYS A 187 10.93 -35.73 -0.51
CA LYS A 187 11.20 -35.25 -1.85
C LYS A 187 11.43 -33.75 -1.84
N VAL A 188 12.58 -33.34 -2.35
CA VAL A 188 12.94 -31.93 -2.53
C VAL A 188 12.77 -31.55 -4.01
N THR A 189 12.13 -30.42 -4.28
CA THR A 189 12.01 -29.87 -5.63
C THR A 189 12.51 -28.44 -5.66
N PHE A 190 13.35 -28.13 -6.65
CA PHE A 190 13.89 -26.79 -6.87
C PHE A 190 13.39 -26.23 -8.20
N VAL A 191 12.79 -25.06 -8.17
CA VAL A 191 12.40 -24.31 -9.37
C VAL A 191 13.41 -23.18 -9.55
N SER A 192 14.24 -23.26 -10.58
CA SER A 192 15.31 -22.30 -10.84
C SER A 192 14.76 -20.90 -11.17
N GLY A 193 15.33 -19.86 -10.56
CA GLY A 193 15.06 -18.46 -10.87
C GLY A 193 15.96 -17.85 -11.95
N LYS A 194 16.88 -18.63 -12.53
CA LYS A 194 17.94 -18.15 -13.45
C LYS A 194 17.42 -17.35 -14.63
N GLU A 195 16.35 -17.78 -15.25
CA GLU A 195 15.72 -17.08 -16.39
C GLU A 195 15.16 -15.71 -15.98
N ILE A 196 14.49 -15.65 -14.83
CA ILE A 196 13.90 -14.41 -14.28
C ILE A 196 15.02 -13.45 -13.85
N GLN A 197 16.10 -13.98 -13.24
CA GLN A 197 17.27 -13.17 -12.90
C GLN A 197 17.89 -12.54 -14.13
N LYS A 198 18.14 -13.30 -15.19
CA LYS A 198 18.70 -12.78 -16.46
C LYS A 198 17.84 -11.66 -17.06
N LYS A 199 16.51 -11.87 -17.09
CA LYS A 199 15.59 -10.84 -17.56
C LYS A 199 15.64 -9.59 -16.69
N ARG A 200 15.67 -9.74 -15.37
CA ARG A 200 15.77 -8.64 -14.42
C ARG A 200 17.05 -7.83 -14.60
N GLU A 201 18.20 -8.51 -14.72
CA GLU A 201 19.49 -7.88 -14.96
C GLU A 201 19.51 -7.12 -16.28
N HIS A 202 18.99 -7.73 -17.35
CA HIS A 202 18.85 -7.06 -18.65
C HIS A 202 18.01 -5.77 -18.55
N PHE A 203 16.83 -5.81 -17.93
CA PHE A 203 16.02 -4.62 -17.76
C PHE A 203 16.62 -3.58 -16.82
N GLN A 204 17.40 -3.99 -15.82
CA GLN A 204 18.14 -3.06 -14.98
C GLN A 204 19.23 -2.34 -15.78
N GLN A 205 19.95 -3.06 -16.64
CA GLN A 205 20.96 -2.49 -17.52
C GLN A 205 20.33 -1.48 -18.51
N VAL A 206 19.28 -1.88 -19.25
CA VAL A 206 18.55 -0.98 -20.14
C VAL A 206 18.08 0.28 -19.42
N ARG A 207 17.53 0.12 -18.22
CA ARG A 207 17.09 1.26 -17.40
C ARG A 207 18.25 2.18 -17.02
N SER A 208 19.39 1.61 -16.64
CA SER A 208 20.60 2.37 -16.30
C SER A 208 21.13 3.16 -17.50
N GLU A 209 21.18 2.52 -18.67
CA GLU A 209 21.59 3.17 -19.93
C GLU A 209 20.67 4.31 -20.34
N LEU A 210 19.35 4.14 -20.22
CA LEU A 210 18.38 5.20 -20.50
C LEU A 210 18.50 6.36 -19.50
N GLN A 211 18.77 6.08 -18.24
CA GLN A 211 18.96 7.11 -17.20
C GLN A 211 20.27 7.88 -17.35
N SER A 212 21.29 7.29 -17.96
CA SER A 212 22.58 7.94 -18.20
C SER A 212 22.57 8.85 -19.45
N LYS A 213 21.58 8.69 -20.32
CA LYS A 213 21.44 9.46 -21.58
C LYS A 213 20.39 10.58 -21.52
N GLY A 214 19.65 10.69 -20.42
CA GLY A 214 18.63 11.73 -20.17
C GLY A 214 19.03 12.64 -19.04
#